data_08a59a469479b9de306efb1b7ee616e5
#
_entry.id   08a59a469479b9de306efb1b7ee616e5
#
_cell.length_a   1.000
_cell.length_b   1.000
_cell.length_c   1.000
_cell.angle_alpha   90.00
_cell.angle_beta   90.00
_cell.angle_gamma   90.00
#
_symmetry.space_group_name_H-M   'P 1'
#
loop_
_entity.id
_entity.type
_entity.pdbx_description
1 polymer ?
#
loop_
_entity_poly.entity_id
_entity_poly.type
_entity_poly.pdbx_seq_one_letter_code
_entity_poly.pdbx_strand_id
1 'polypeptide(L)'
;MESIRRIARNSDSKEKQEMYMNEILWSERKRIWCGLPWTFTNYQFTKDKFTVKSGLFTKIEDDVRLYRITDITLKQTFIQRIFGIGSIICSSSDRTLGDFTIQNIKNSREVKETLSDLIERARKENRVFSREDLGYGDSDYDVDNN
;
A
#
# COMPACT_ATOMS: atom_id res chain seq x y z
N MET A 1 1.16 13.42 37.85
CA MET A 1 1.96 14.08 36.81
C MET A 1 2.65 13.13 35.82
N GLU A 2 3.12 11.97 36.22
CA GLU A 2 3.76 10.99 35.31
C GLU A 2 2.81 10.38 34.30
N SER A 3 1.54 10.15 34.64
CA SER A 3 0.52 9.61 33.75
C SER A 3 0.24 10.52 32.56
N ILE A 4 0.19 11.83 32.77
CA ILE A 4 -0.05 12.83 31.71
C ILE A 4 1.15 12.91 30.75
N ARG A 5 2.37 12.80 31.27
CA ARG A 5 3.59 12.77 30.43
C ARG A 5 3.72 11.50 29.60
N ARG A 6 3.15 10.39 30.08
CA ARG A 6 3.10 9.11 29.33
C ARG A 6 2.11 9.15 28.20
N ILE A 7 0.94 9.78 28.40
CA ILE A 7 -0.08 9.98 27.38
C ILE A 7 0.42 10.93 26.30
N ALA A 8 1.05 12.04 26.65
CA ALA A 8 1.62 13.01 25.70
C ALA A 8 2.75 12.38 24.85
N ARG A 9 3.63 11.57 25.42
CA ARG A 9 4.68 10.86 24.67
C ARG A 9 4.10 9.81 23.71
N ASN A 10 3.00 9.18 24.06
CA ASN A 10 2.35 8.17 23.23
C ASN A 10 1.57 8.80 22.06
N SER A 11 0.98 9.99 22.25
CA SER A 11 0.35 10.76 21.17
C SER A 11 1.37 11.28 20.15
N ASP A 12 2.50 11.82 20.62
CA ASP A 12 3.59 12.31 19.76
C ASP A 12 4.21 11.18 18.92
N SER A 13 4.33 9.99 19.50
CA SER A 13 4.82 8.80 18.79
C SER A 13 3.82 8.30 17.76
N LYS A 14 2.52 8.33 18.07
CA LYS A 14 1.46 7.96 17.12
C LYS A 14 1.32 8.96 15.98
N GLU A 15 1.34 10.25 16.27
CA GLU A 15 1.29 11.29 15.24
C GLU A 15 2.50 11.23 14.31
N LYS A 16 3.69 10.97 14.84
CA LYS A 16 4.89 10.75 14.02
C LYS A 16 4.76 9.49 13.16
N GLN A 17 4.26 8.38 13.71
CA GLN A 17 4.05 7.15 12.94
C GLN A 17 2.98 7.33 11.87
N GLU A 18 1.89 8.03 12.15
CA GLU A 18 0.85 8.35 11.15
C GLU A 18 1.39 9.29 10.06
N MET A 19 2.22 10.26 10.41
CA MET A 19 2.87 11.15 9.46
C MET A 19 3.85 10.39 8.55
N TYR A 20 4.63 9.45 9.08
CA TYR A 20 5.52 8.59 8.30
C TYR A 20 4.75 7.55 7.45
N MET A 21 3.62 7.05 7.94
CA MET A 21 2.78 6.10 7.18
C MET A 21 2.02 6.78 6.03
N ASN A 22 1.69 8.07 6.18
CA ASN A 22 0.99 8.86 5.16
C ASN A 22 1.94 9.53 4.16
N GLU A 23 3.26 9.35 4.28
CA GLU A 23 4.21 9.88 3.31
C GLU A 23 3.97 9.24 1.94
N ILE A 24 3.63 10.09 0.96
CA ILE A 24 3.44 9.65 -0.43
C ILE A 24 4.80 9.31 -1.01
N LEU A 25 5.04 8.03 -1.25
CA LEU A 25 6.29 7.53 -1.83
C LEU A 25 6.29 7.66 -3.36
N TRP A 26 5.11 7.57 -3.95
CA TRP A 26 4.94 7.70 -5.39
C TRP A 26 3.52 8.18 -5.72
N SER A 27 3.43 9.04 -6.73
CA SER A 27 2.16 9.52 -7.27
C SER A 27 2.29 9.76 -8.76
N GLU A 28 1.38 9.23 -9.55
CA GLU A 28 1.34 9.46 -10.98
C GLU A 28 -0.09 9.50 -11.50
N ARG A 29 -0.30 10.33 -12.53
CA ARG A 29 -1.57 10.42 -13.25
C ARG A 29 -1.61 9.36 -14.33
N LYS A 30 -2.75 8.66 -14.43
CA LYS A 30 -3.06 7.79 -15.57
C LYS A 30 -2.87 8.56 -16.87
N ARG A 31 -2.23 7.97 -17.86
CA ARG A 31 -2.04 8.54 -19.19
C ARG A 31 -3.00 7.93 -20.19
N ILE A 32 -3.34 8.65 -21.26
CA ILE A 32 -4.00 8.07 -22.41
C ILE A 32 -3.01 7.19 -23.17
N TRP A 33 -3.49 6.42 -24.13
CA TRP A 33 -2.72 5.43 -24.89
C TRP A 33 -1.46 6.00 -25.58
N CYS A 34 -1.46 7.29 -25.93
CA CYS A 34 -0.33 8.00 -26.53
C CYS A 34 0.61 8.67 -25.50
N GLY A 35 0.48 8.38 -24.21
CA GLY A 35 1.35 8.88 -23.14
C GLY A 35 1.01 10.27 -22.60
N LEU A 36 -0.01 10.95 -23.13
CA LEU A 36 -0.43 12.27 -22.63
C LEU A 36 -1.21 12.16 -21.30
N PRO A 37 -0.98 13.06 -20.33
CA PRO A 37 -1.59 12.99 -18.99
C PRO A 37 -3.01 13.62 -18.93
N TRP A 38 -3.83 13.37 -19.94
CA TRP A 38 -5.18 13.96 -20.07
C TRP A 38 -6.27 13.08 -19.46
N THR A 39 -6.03 12.58 -18.25
CA THR A 39 -7.02 11.81 -17.50
C THR A 39 -7.21 12.39 -16.11
N PHE A 40 -8.37 12.13 -15.49
CA PHE A 40 -8.71 12.58 -14.16
C PHE A 40 -8.51 11.48 -13.09
N THR A 41 -7.72 10.46 -13.43
CA THR A 41 -7.34 9.41 -12.50
C THR A 41 -5.89 9.61 -12.06
N ASN A 42 -5.68 9.69 -10.76
CA ASN A 42 -4.37 9.76 -10.13
C ASN A 42 -4.16 8.53 -9.25
N TYR A 43 -2.99 7.94 -9.36
CA TYR A 43 -2.55 6.83 -8.53
C TYR A 43 -1.50 7.32 -7.54
N GLN A 44 -1.53 6.83 -6.33
CA GLN A 44 -0.50 7.09 -5.34
C GLN A 44 -0.33 5.90 -4.40
N PHE A 45 0.87 5.70 -3.89
CA PHE A 45 1.06 4.80 -2.78
C PHE A 45 1.94 5.41 -1.68
N THR A 46 1.63 5.01 -0.49
CA THR A 46 2.38 5.26 0.73
C THR A 46 3.06 3.95 1.16
N LYS A 47 3.67 3.93 2.34
CA LYS A 47 4.26 2.70 2.93
C LYS A 47 3.22 1.61 3.20
N ASP A 48 1.96 1.98 3.42
CA ASP A 48 0.90 1.12 3.95
C ASP A 48 -0.23 0.84 2.97
N LYS A 49 -0.57 1.82 2.11
CA LYS A 49 -1.74 1.72 1.24
C LYS A 49 -1.49 2.22 -0.18
N PHE A 50 -2.26 1.67 -1.10
CA PHE A 50 -2.42 2.18 -2.46
C PHE A 50 -3.76 2.89 -2.58
N THR A 51 -3.77 4.09 -3.15
CA THR A 51 -4.94 4.95 -3.31
C THR A 51 -5.18 5.27 -4.77
N VAL A 52 -6.40 5.10 -5.22
CA VAL A 52 -6.88 5.53 -6.55
C VAL A 52 -7.81 6.72 -6.37
N LYS A 53 -7.47 7.85 -6.95
CA LYS A 53 -8.31 9.05 -6.98
C LYS A 53 -8.81 9.29 -8.39
N SER A 54 -10.11 9.27 -8.58
CA SER A 54 -10.72 9.48 -9.89
C SER A 54 -11.89 10.45 -9.83
N GLY A 55 -12.19 11.07 -10.97
CA GLY A 55 -13.35 11.91 -11.19
C GLY A 55 -13.03 13.39 -11.41
N LEU A 56 -13.86 14.03 -12.26
CA LEU A 56 -13.81 15.47 -12.54
C LEU A 56 -14.83 16.24 -11.71
N PHE A 57 -16.07 15.77 -11.70
CA PHE A 57 -17.18 16.41 -10.98
C PHE A 57 -17.48 15.72 -9.64
N THR A 58 -17.34 14.39 -9.61
CA THR A 58 -17.45 13.60 -8.39
C THR A 58 -16.09 12.95 -8.11
N LYS A 59 -15.49 13.31 -6.98
CA LYS A 59 -14.23 12.72 -6.55
C LYS A 59 -14.50 11.38 -5.86
N ILE A 60 -13.90 10.33 -6.39
CA ILE A 60 -13.90 9.00 -5.78
C ILE A 60 -12.47 8.72 -5.35
N GLU A 61 -12.29 8.26 -4.13
CA GLU A 61 -10.99 7.88 -3.55
C GLU A 61 -11.13 6.48 -2.95
N ASP A 62 -10.49 5.50 -3.57
CA ASP A 62 -10.45 4.11 -3.12
C ASP A 62 -9.07 3.77 -2.55
N ASP A 63 -9.04 3.23 -1.35
CA ASP A 63 -7.83 2.83 -0.65
C ASP A 63 -7.75 1.31 -0.51
N VAL A 64 -6.60 0.73 -0.87
CA VAL A 64 -6.28 -0.67 -0.65
C VAL A 64 -5.04 -0.81 0.21
N ARG A 65 -5.13 -1.61 1.26
CA ARG A 65 -3.97 -1.96 2.09
C ARG A 65 -2.98 -2.82 1.30
N LEU A 66 -1.70 -2.48 1.31
CA LEU A 66 -0.68 -3.17 0.52
C LEU A 66 -0.57 -4.66 0.85
N TYR A 67 -0.72 -5.05 2.12
CA TYR A 67 -0.67 -6.47 2.51
C TYR A 67 -1.80 -7.33 1.92
N ARG A 68 -2.90 -6.70 1.42
CA ARG A 68 -4.02 -7.39 0.76
C ARG A 68 -3.79 -7.64 -0.73
N ILE A 69 -2.81 -6.99 -1.33
CA ILE A 69 -2.43 -7.26 -2.73
C ILE A 69 -1.71 -8.61 -2.77
N THR A 70 -2.26 -9.56 -3.51
CA THR A 70 -1.78 -10.95 -3.57
C THR A 70 -0.76 -11.15 -4.67
N ASP A 71 -0.97 -10.53 -5.83
CA ASP A 71 -0.08 -10.63 -6.98
C ASP A 71 -0.05 -9.34 -7.81
N ILE A 72 1.07 -9.10 -8.50
CA ILE A 72 1.23 -7.97 -9.41
C ILE A 72 1.89 -8.39 -10.71
N THR A 73 1.27 -8.05 -11.83
CA THR A 73 1.75 -8.39 -13.18
C THR A 73 1.95 -7.12 -14.03
N LEU A 74 3.13 -6.97 -14.63
CA LEU A 74 3.39 -5.91 -15.60
C LEU A 74 2.88 -6.32 -16.98
N LYS A 75 2.03 -5.50 -17.57
CA LYS A 75 1.55 -5.65 -18.95
C LYS A 75 1.98 -4.43 -19.77
N GLN A 76 2.67 -4.68 -20.88
CA GLN A 76 3.05 -3.66 -21.85
C GLN A 76 2.70 -4.14 -23.26
N THR A 77 1.85 -3.40 -23.96
CA THR A 77 1.64 -3.58 -25.39
C THR A 77 2.79 -2.97 -26.19
N PHE A 78 2.91 -3.34 -27.47
CA PHE A 78 3.94 -2.79 -28.34
C PHE A 78 3.90 -1.25 -28.40
N ILE A 79 2.70 -0.68 -28.54
CA ILE A 79 2.49 0.78 -28.55
C ILE A 79 2.93 1.40 -27.23
N GLN A 80 2.54 0.82 -26.11
CA GLN A 80 2.96 1.31 -24.78
C GLN A 80 4.48 1.30 -24.60
N ARG A 81 5.18 0.31 -25.17
CA ARG A 81 6.65 0.26 -25.13
C ARG A 81 7.29 1.40 -25.92
N ILE A 82 6.73 1.77 -27.09
CA ILE A 82 7.19 2.91 -27.89
C ILE A 82 7.09 4.22 -27.09
N PHE A 83 6.00 4.41 -26.34
CA PHE A 83 5.78 5.61 -25.54
C PHE A 83 6.38 5.53 -24.11
N GLY A 84 7.09 4.46 -23.78
CA GLY A 84 7.71 4.27 -22.46
C GLY A 84 6.71 4.14 -21.30
N ILE A 85 5.48 3.67 -21.59
CA ILE A 85 4.42 3.46 -20.61
C ILE A 85 4.08 1.99 -20.43
N GLY A 86 3.35 1.65 -19.36
CA GLY A 86 2.86 0.30 -19.11
C GLY A 86 1.75 0.29 -18.10
N SER A 87 1.17 -0.89 -17.88
CA SER A 87 0.10 -1.09 -16.92
C SER A 87 0.46 -2.20 -15.96
N ILE A 88 0.13 -2.03 -14.67
CA ILE A 88 0.35 -3.03 -13.63
C ILE A 88 -1.02 -3.56 -13.21
N ILE A 89 -1.23 -4.85 -13.42
CA ILE A 89 -2.42 -5.57 -12.96
C ILE A 89 -2.14 -6.03 -11.53
N CYS A 90 -3.02 -5.67 -10.61
CA CYS A 90 -2.94 -6.02 -9.20
C CYS A 90 -4.12 -6.93 -8.84
N SER A 91 -3.83 -8.12 -8.37
CA SER A 91 -4.84 -9.00 -7.76
C SER A 91 -4.90 -8.73 -6.26
N SER A 92 -6.10 -8.58 -5.71
CA SER A 92 -6.29 -8.18 -4.32
C SER A 92 -7.39 -8.98 -3.63
N SER A 93 -7.18 -9.28 -2.36
CA SER A 93 -8.20 -9.84 -1.46
C SER A 93 -9.09 -8.76 -0.82
N ASP A 94 -8.94 -7.50 -1.21
CA ASP A 94 -9.80 -6.42 -0.73
C ASP A 94 -11.21 -6.54 -1.29
N ARG A 95 -12.22 -6.36 -0.42
CA ARG A 95 -13.62 -6.53 -0.81
C ARG A 95 -14.20 -5.31 -1.55
N THR A 96 -13.63 -4.14 -1.35
CA THR A 96 -14.15 -2.88 -1.88
C THR A 96 -13.67 -2.65 -3.30
N LEU A 97 -12.36 -2.73 -3.54
CA LEU A 97 -11.78 -2.50 -4.84
C LEU A 97 -11.60 -3.78 -5.67
N GLY A 98 -11.39 -4.94 -4.99
CA GLY A 98 -11.10 -6.21 -5.67
C GLY A 98 -9.80 -6.13 -6.49
N ASP A 99 -9.77 -6.83 -7.61
CA ASP A 99 -8.68 -6.73 -8.58
C ASP A 99 -8.73 -5.41 -9.33
N PHE A 100 -7.58 -4.76 -9.50
CA PHE A 100 -7.51 -3.46 -10.16
C PHE A 100 -6.27 -3.35 -11.07
N THR A 101 -6.26 -2.34 -11.92
CA THR A 101 -5.15 -2.09 -12.84
C THR A 101 -4.69 -0.65 -12.76
N ILE A 102 -3.39 -0.46 -12.49
CA ILE A 102 -2.71 0.83 -12.62
C ILE A 102 -2.37 1.02 -14.10
N GLN A 103 -3.09 1.88 -14.78
CA GLN A 103 -3.06 1.94 -16.24
C GLN A 103 -2.17 3.07 -16.76
N ASN A 104 -1.40 2.74 -17.81
CA ASN A 104 -0.67 3.70 -18.64
C ASN A 104 0.23 4.66 -17.85
N ILE A 105 1.06 4.13 -16.98
CA ILE A 105 2.04 4.90 -16.20
C ILE A 105 3.43 4.83 -16.83
N LYS A 106 4.22 5.87 -16.63
CA LYS A 106 5.65 5.87 -17.00
C LYS A 106 6.45 4.97 -16.07
N ASN A 107 7.62 4.54 -16.54
CA ASN A 107 8.56 3.74 -15.74
C ASN A 107 7.89 2.56 -15.04
N SER A 108 6.89 1.96 -15.67
CA SER A 108 6.02 0.95 -15.08
C SER A 108 6.76 -0.28 -14.52
N ARG A 109 7.96 -0.58 -15.02
CA ARG A 109 8.83 -1.65 -14.49
C ARG A 109 9.39 -1.28 -13.12
N GLU A 110 9.97 -0.09 -13.00
CA GLU A 110 10.53 0.43 -11.75
C GLU A 110 9.43 0.59 -10.67
N VAL A 111 8.27 1.12 -11.10
CA VAL A 111 7.10 1.23 -10.21
C VAL A 111 6.64 -0.14 -9.73
N LYS A 112 6.59 -1.15 -10.61
CA LYS A 112 6.26 -2.53 -10.23
C LYS A 112 7.23 -3.09 -9.19
N GLU A 113 8.53 -2.91 -9.39
CA GLU A 113 9.56 -3.39 -8.46
C GLU A 113 9.41 -2.71 -7.09
N THR A 114 9.29 -1.39 -7.06
CA THR A 114 9.07 -0.64 -5.82
C THR A 114 7.79 -1.08 -5.09
N LEU A 115 6.70 -1.27 -5.84
CA LEU A 115 5.43 -1.72 -5.28
C LEU A 115 5.55 -3.15 -4.72
N SER A 116 6.28 -4.04 -5.39
CA SER A 116 6.54 -5.40 -4.92
C SER A 116 7.25 -5.41 -3.56
N ASP A 117 8.31 -4.61 -3.43
CA ASP A 117 9.06 -4.48 -2.18
C ASP A 117 8.19 -3.94 -1.03
N LEU A 118 7.35 -2.96 -1.32
CA LEU A 118 6.44 -2.38 -0.32
C LEU A 118 5.37 -3.39 0.12
N ILE A 119 4.81 -4.16 -0.81
CA ILE A 119 3.85 -5.23 -0.50
C ILE A 119 4.48 -6.28 0.43
N GLU A 120 5.71 -6.70 0.14
CA GLU A 120 6.40 -7.67 0.98
C GLU A 120 6.67 -7.14 2.39
N ARG A 121 7.09 -5.89 2.50
CA ARG A 121 7.28 -5.22 3.81
C ARG A 121 5.98 -5.14 4.60
N ALA A 122 4.91 -4.65 3.96
CA ALA A 122 3.59 -4.54 4.58
C ALA A 122 3.06 -5.90 5.07
N ARG A 123 3.31 -6.99 4.31
CA ARG A 123 2.94 -8.35 4.72
C ARG A 123 3.75 -8.83 5.94
N LYS A 124 5.04 -8.55 5.97
CA LYS A 124 5.90 -8.91 7.12
C LYS A 124 5.44 -8.19 8.38
N GLU A 125 5.22 -6.89 8.29
CA GLU A 125 4.73 -6.07 9.39
C GLU A 125 3.36 -6.56 9.90
N ASN A 126 2.42 -6.82 8.99
CA ASN A 126 1.09 -7.33 9.37
C ASN A 126 1.15 -8.70 10.08
N ARG A 127 2.09 -9.58 9.71
CA ARG A 127 2.29 -10.87 10.38
C ARG A 127 2.84 -10.71 11.79
N VAL A 128 3.71 -9.73 12.03
CA VAL A 128 4.27 -9.45 13.36
C VAL A 128 3.17 -8.97 14.28
N PHE A 129 2.37 -7.98 13.86
CA PHE A 129 1.24 -7.49 14.65
C PHE A 129 0.22 -8.58 14.98
N SER A 130 -0.11 -9.46 14.01
CA SER A 130 -1.05 -10.55 14.26
C SER A 130 -0.54 -11.59 15.27
N ARG A 131 0.76 -11.77 15.40
CA ARG A 131 1.36 -12.67 16.41
C ARG A 131 1.35 -12.06 17.80
N GLU A 132 1.64 -10.77 17.92
CA GLU A 132 1.61 -10.05 19.19
C GLU A 132 0.18 -9.98 19.77
N ASP A 133 -0.83 -9.80 18.89
CA ASP A 133 -2.25 -9.70 19.29
C ASP A 133 -2.84 -11.06 19.72
N LEU A 134 -2.28 -12.18 19.21
CA LEU A 134 -2.71 -13.54 19.57
C LEU A 134 -2.10 -14.03 20.90
N GLY A 135 -1.30 -13.19 21.59
CA GLY A 135 -0.80 -13.47 22.94
C GLY A 135 -0.27 -14.89 23.09
N TYR A 136 0.85 -15.21 22.45
CA TYR A 136 1.62 -16.38 22.86
C TYR A 136 2.24 -16.05 24.23
N GLY A 137 1.39 -16.05 25.25
CA GLY A 137 1.83 -16.14 26.63
C GLY A 137 2.53 -17.47 26.78
N ASP A 138 3.82 -17.36 27.04
CA ASP A 138 4.66 -18.42 27.53
C ASP A 138 3.98 -19.02 28.76
N SER A 139 3.25 -20.10 28.60
CA SER A 139 2.76 -20.91 29.71
C SER A 139 3.90 -21.85 30.09
N ASP A 140 4.78 -21.37 30.96
CA ASP A 140 5.63 -22.20 31.77
C ASP A 140 4.74 -23.22 32.52
N TYR A 141 4.68 -24.42 32.02
CA TYR A 141 4.22 -25.57 32.77
C TYR A 141 5.39 -26.03 33.63
N ASP A 142 5.52 -25.47 34.83
CA ASP A 142 6.26 -26.09 35.91
C ASP A 142 5.57 -27.43 36.26
N VAL A 143 6.10 -28.51 35.72
CA VAL A 143 5.75 -29.85 36.17
C VAL A 143 6.57 -30.14 37.42
N ASP A 144 6.03 -29.76 38.57
CA ASP A 144 6.49 -30.27 39.85
C ASP A 144 6.17 -31.77 39.95
N ASN A 145 7.20 -32.59 39.71
CA ASN A 145 7.20 -34.00 40.10
C ASN A 145 7.59 -34.14 41.56
N ASN A 146 6.63 -34.55 42.36
CA ASN A 146 6.89 -35.10 43.69
C ASN A 146 6.43 -36.56 43.73
#